data_b16f3c1d556f5531a870648cea6fc776
#
_entry.id   b16f3c1d556f5531a870648cea6fc776
#
_cell.length_a   1.000
_cell.length_b   1.000
_cell.length_c   1.000
_cell.angle_alpha   90.00
_cell.angle_beta   90.00
_cell.angle_gamma   90.00
#
_symmetry.space_group_name_H-M   'P 1'
#
loop_
_entity.id
_entity.type
_entity.pdbx_description
1 polymer ?
#
loop_
_entity_poly.entity_id
_entity_poly.type
_entity_poly.pdbx_seq_one_letter_code
_entity_poly.pdbx_strand_id
1 'polypeptide(L)'
;MSGEEKIKLLRRIGRIRGQVQAIQRALEEDAGSKSLLQQATACRGALNGFIAEVIEDHIRDRMVREKDPARASEAAEELIGIVHSYLT
;
A
#
# COMPACT_ATOMS: atom_id res chain seq x y z
N MET A 1 11.54 8.68 -3.44
CA MET A 1 11.45 7.23 -3.72
C MET A 1 12.55 6.82 -4.69
N SER A 2 13.34 5.82 -4.33
CA SER A 2 14.40 5.32 -5.20
C SER A 2 13.84 4.43 -6.32
N GLY A 3 14.69 4.13 -7.31
CA GLY A 3 14.33 3.19 -8.37
C GLY A 3 14.02 1.79 -7.85
N GLU A 4 14.77 1.32 -6.85
CA GLU A 4 14.54 0.03 -6.21
C GLU A 4 13.21 -0.02 -5.46
N GLU A 5 12.88 1.05 -4.73
CA GLU A 5 11.63 1.16 -4.00
C GLU A 5 10.44 1.14 -4.96
N LYS A 6 10.55 1.86 -6.07
CA LYS A 6 9.52 1.89 -7.12
C LYS A 6 9.30 0.50 -7.70
N ILE A 7 10.37 -0.24 -7.99
CA ILE A 7 10.29 -1.61 -8.54
C ILE A 7 9.58 -2.53 -7.55
N LYS A 8 9.92 -2.46 -6.26
CA LYS A 8 9.27 -3.26 -5.22
C LYS A 8 7.77 -2.98 -5.14
N LEU A 9 7.40 -1.70 -5.17
CA LEU A 9 5.99 -1.29 -5.12
C LEU A 9 5.23 -1.75 -6.37
N LEU A 10 5.85 -1.66 -7.55
CA LEU A 10 5.24 -2.16 -8.78
C LEU A 10 5.01 -3.67 -8.74
N ARG A 11 5.94 -4.44 -8.15
CA ARG A 11 5.76 -5.88 -7.97
C ARG A 11 4.59 -6.19 -7.03
N ARG A 12 4.45 -5.43 -5.95
CA ARG A 12 3.32 -5.57 -5.04
C ARG A 12 2.00 -5.29 -5.75
N ILE A 13 1.94 -4.21 -6.52
CA ILE A 13 0.75 -3.85 -7.30
C ILE A 13 0.41 -4.95 -8.31
N GLY A 14 1.42 -5.53 -8.96
CA GLY A 14 1.21 -6.65 -9.89
C GLY A 14 0.55 -7.85 -9.22
N ARG A 15 0.98 -8.20 -8.00
CA ARG A 15 0.37 -9.28 -7.21
C ARG A 15 -1.06 -8.95 -6.79
N ILE A 16 -1.30 -7.71 -6.34
CA ILE A 16 -2.63 -7.24 -5.93
C ILE A 16 -3.59 -7.29 -7.12
N ARG A 17 -3.14 -6.83 -8.30
CA ARG A 17 -3.93 -6.90 -9.53
C ARG A 17 -4.31 -8.35 -9.85
N GLY A 18 -3.35 -9.29 -9.71
CA GLY A 18 -3.63 -10.72 -9.91
C GLY A 18 -4.67 -11.25 -8.93
N GLN A 19 -4.62 -10.81 -7.68
CA GLN A 19 -5.62 -11.18 -6.67
C GLN A 19 -7.01 -10.62 -7.01
N VAL A 20 -7.09 -9.37 -7.46
CA VAL A 20 -8.36 -8.77 -7.89
C VAL A 20 -8.93 -9.54 -9.08
N GLN A 21 -8.10 -9.89 -10.05
CA GLN A 21 -8.53 -10.70 -11.20
C GLN A 21 -9.03 -12.09 -10.76
N ALA A 22 -8.40 -12.69 -9.75
CA ALA A 22 -8.85 -13.99 -9.21
C ALA A 22 -10.23 -13.85 -8.55
N ILE A 23 -10.48 -12.76 -7.82
CA ILE A 23 -11.80 -12.47 -7.22
C ILE A 23 -12.85 -12.32 -8.32
N GLN A 24 -12.52 -11.59 -9.39
CA GLN A 24 -13.40 -11.41 -10.53
C GLN A 24 -13.78 -12.75 -11.15
N ARG A 25 -12.79 -13.60 -11.42
CA ARG A 25 -13.04 -14.95 -11.97
C ARG A 25 -13.91 -15.79 -11.04
N ALA A 26 -13.65 -15.72 -9.74
CA ALA A 26 -14.43 -16.44 -8.76
C ALA A 26 -15.91 -16.03 -8.78
N LEU A 27 -16.18 -14.72 -8.93
CA LEU A 27 -17.54 -14.20 -9.09
C LEU A 27 -18.18 -14.71 -10.37
N GLU A 28 -17.46 -14.66 -11.48
CA GLU A 28 -17.94 -15.13 -12.78
C GLU A 28 -18.25 -16.62 -12.77
N GLU A 29 -17.54 -17.39 -11.97
CA GLU A 29 -17.72 -18.85 -11.82
C GLU A 29 -18.68 -19.21 -10.68
N ASP A 30 -19.39 -18.24 -10.14
CA ASP A 30 -20.35 -18.43 -9.05
C ASP A 30 -19.77 -19.05 -7.78
N ALA A 31 -18.55 -18.67 -7.42
CA ALA A 31 -17.92 -19.13 -6.20
C ALA A 31 -18.74 -18.66 -4.98
N GLY A 32 -18.77 -19.49 -3.95
CA GLY A 32 -19.51 -19.20 -2.73
C GLY A 32 -18.91 -18.02 -1.93
N SER A 33 -19.73 -17.48 -1.05
CA SER A 33 -19.36 -16.33 -0.21
C SER A 33 -18.09 -16.57 0.60
N LYS A 34 -17.89 -17.78 1.11
CA LYS A 34 -16.70 -18.11 1.91
C LYS A 34 -15.41 -17.92 1.09
N SER A 35 -15.40 -18.43 -0.13
CA SER A 35 -14.25 -18.29 -1.04
C SER A 35 -13.99 -16.82 -1.38
N LEU A 36 -15.04 -16.08 -1.73
CA LEU A 36 -14.96 -14.66 -2.08
C LEU A 36 -14.42 -13.83 -0.91
N LEU A 37 -14.92 -14.09 0.30
CA LEU A 37 -14.48 -13.38 1.49
C LEU A 37 -13.02 -13.69 1.84
N GLN A 38 -12.60 -14.94 1.70
CA GLN A 38 -11.21 -15.34 1.91
C GLN A 38 -10.27 -14.62 0.95
N GLN A 39 -10.64 -14.59 -0.33
CA GLN A 39 -9.83 -13.92 -1.36
C GLN A 39 -9.79 -12.41 -1.16
N ALA A 40 -10.93 -11.80 -0.84
CA ALA A 40 -11.00 -10.36 -0.58
C ALA A 40 -10.18 -9.97 0.66
N THR A 41 -10.24 -10.77 1.72
CA THR A 41 -9.45 -10.54 2.94
C THR A 41 -7.95 -10.64 2.66
N ALA A 42 -7.52 -11.61 1.84
CA ALA A 42 -6.13 -11.74 1.43
C ALA A 42 -5.68 -10.51 0.61
N CYS A 43 -6.53 -10.04 -0.29
CA CYS A 43 -6.25 -8.84 -1.08
C CYS A 43 -6.14 -7.59 -0.20
N ARG A 44 -7.02 -7.47 0.80
CA ARG A 44 -6.96 -6.39 1.79
C ARG A 44 -5.63 -6.39 2.53
N GLY A 45 -5.16 -7.56 2.96
CA GLY A 45 -3.86 -7.70 3.61
C GLY A 45 -2.71 -7.26 2.71
N ALA A 46 -2.76 -7.61 1.43
CA ALA A 46 -1.75 -7.19 0.46
C ALA A 46 -1.76 -5.67 0.26
N LEU A 47 -2.94 -5.04 0.21
CA LEU A 47 -3.06 -3.58 0.14
C LEU A 47 -2.52 -2.90 1.39
N ASN A 48 -2.80 -3.46 2.57
CA ASN A 48 -2.24 -2.94 3.82
C ASN A 48 -0.71 -3.00 3.80
N GLY A 49 -0.13 -4.06 3.27
CA GLY A 49 1.33 -4.17 3.10
C GLY A 49 1.88 -3.11 2.15
N PHE A 50 1.18 -2.84 1.06
CA PHE A 50 1.53 -1.78 0.12
C PHE A 50 1.52 -0.41 0.81
N ILE A 51 0.47 -0.10 1.55
CA ILE A 51 0.33 1.15 2.29
C ILE A 51 1.48 1.31 3.30
N ALA A 52 1.77 0.27 4.07
CA ALA A 52 2.86 0.30 5.05
C ALA A 52 4.21 0.58 4.39
N GLU A 53 4.48 -0.03 3.24
CA GLU A 53 5.73 0.17 2.52
C GLU A 53 5.85 1.59 1.97
N VAL A 54 4.77 2.16 1.44
CA VAL A 54 4.75 3.56 0.99
C VAL A 54 5.05 4.51 2.16
N ILE A 55 4.44 4.26 3.32
CA ILE A 55 4.67 5.06 4.52
C ILE A 55 6.14 4.95 4.96
N GLU A 56 6.68 3.74 5.00
CA GLU A 56 8.10 3.51 5.36
C GLU A 56 9.06 4.25 4.42
N ASP A 57 8.80 4.18 3.11
CA ASP A 57 9.62 4.85 2.12
C ASP A 57 9.56 6.36 2.28
N HIS A 58 8.37 6.91 2.56
CA HIS A 58 8.20 8.34 2.81
C HIS A 58 9.02 8.77 4.04
N ILE A 59 8.93 8.03 5.14
CA ILE A 59 9.67 8.33 6.37
C ILE A 59 11.17 8.28 6.09
N ARG A 60 11.63 7.24 5.42
CA ARG A 60 13.06 7.05 5.14
C ARG A 60 13.61 8.15 4.24
N ASP A 61 12.92 8.45 3.14
CA ASP A 61 13.42 9.38 2.12
C ASP A 61 13.19 10.84 2.48
N ARG A 62 12.04 11.17 3.06
CA ARG A 62 11.63 12.55 3.29
C ARG A 62 11.89 13.04 4.71
N MET A 63 12.19 12.14 5.63
CA MET A 63 12.41 12.48 7.03
C MET A 63 13.79 12.03 7.52
N VAL A 64 14.10 10.73 7.48
CA VAL A 64 15.35 10.20 8.02
C VAL A 64 16.57 10.66 7.22
N ARG A 65 16.48 10.63 5.89
CA ARG A 65 17.57 11.00 5.00
C ARG A 65 17.61 12.49 4.64
N GLU A 66 16.56 13.23 4.96
CA GLU A 66 16.49 14.66 4.68
C GLU A 66 17.40 15.42 5.63
N LYS A 67 18.30 16.23 5.07
CA LYS A 67 19.28 16.99 5.84
C LYS A 67 18.75 18.33 6.33
N ASP A 68 17.74 18.88 5.66
CA ASP A 68 17.09 20.13 6.05
C ASP A 68 15.99 19.84 7.06
N PRO A 69 16.14 20.29 8.34
CA PRO A 69 15.13 20.03 9.36
C PRO A 69 13.75 20.58 9.02
N ALA A 70 13.70 21.70 8.31
CA ALA A 70 12.43 22.32 7.91
C ALA A 70 11.68 21.42 6.93
N ARG A 71 12.38 20.84 5.95
CA ARG A 71 11.79 19.90 4.98
C ARG A 71 11.37 18.59 5.64
N ALA A 72 12.18 18.10 6.56
CA ALA A 72 11.83 16.89 7.31
C ALA A 72 10.58 17.10 8.15
N SER A 73 10.46 18.24 8.81
CA SER A 73 9.31 18.62 9.61
C SER A 73 8.05 18.75 8.73
N GLU A 74 8.17 19.38 7.56
CA GLU A 74 7.08 19.51 6.61
C GLU A 74 6.58 18.15 6.13
N ALA A 75 7.50 17.24 5.81
CA ALA A 75 7.16 15.87 5.40
C ALA A 75 6.44 15.11 6.52
N ALA A 76 6.85 15.30 7.78
CA ALA A 76 6.20 14.71 8.94
C ALA A 76 4.77 15.22 9.10
N GLU A 77 4.55 16.53 8.94
CA GLU A 77 3.20 17.11 9.01
C GLU A 77 2.30 16.60 7.88
N GLU A 78 2.84 16.47 6.67
CA GLU A 78 2.10 15.86 5.56
C GLU A 78 1.64 14.44 5.91
N LEU A 79 2.54 13.64 6.46
CA LEU A 79 2.23 12.25 6.82
C LEU A 79 1.17 12.19 7.93
N ILE A 80 1.26 13.06 8.93
CA ILE A 80 0.25 13.16 9.98
C ILE A 80 -1.12 13.46 9.37
N GLY A 81 -1.18 14.41 8.42
CA GLY A 81 -2.42 14.73 7.71
C GLY A 81 -2.98 13.55 6.93
N ILE A 82 -2.12 12.80 6.25
CA ILE A 82 -2.50 11.61 5.49
C ILE A 82 -3.07 10.54 6.44
N VAL A 83 -2.37 10.24 7.52
CA VAL A 83 -2.82 9.27 8.52
C VAL A 83 -4.17 9.66 9.08
N HIS A 84 -4.32 10.92 9.45
CA HIS A 84 -5.58 11.42 10.00
C HIS A 84 -6.74 11.33 9.01
N SER A 85 -6.50 11.66 7.74
CA SER A 85 -7.55 11.70 6.71
C SER A 85 -7.95 10.31 6.20
N TYR A 86 -6.99 9.39 6.07
CA TYR A 86 -7.22 8.12 5.37
C TYR A 86 -7.19 6.88 6.25
N LEU A 87 -6.57 6.95 7.43
CA LEU A 87 -6.40 5.78 8.30
C LEU A 87 -7.17 5.86 9.61
N THR A 88 -7.83 6.96 9.85
CA THR A 88 -8.73 7.13 11.00
C THR A 88 -10.13 7.48 10.53
#